data_62c428d6e5255ce1f66dadee89952705
#
_entry.id   62c428d6e5255ce1f66dadee89952705
#
_cell.length_a   1.000
_cell.length_b   1.000
_cell.length_c   1.000
_cell.angle_alpha   90.00
_cell.angle_beta   90.00
_cell.angle_gamma   90.00
#
_symmetry.space_group_name_H-M   'P 1'
#
loop_
_entity.id
_entity.type
_entity.pdbx_description
1 polymer ?
#
loop_
_entity_poly.entity_id
_entity_poly.type
_entity_poly.pdbx_seq_one_letter_code
_entity_poly.pdbx_strand_id
1 'polypeptide(L)'
;MSVKIRMKRFGTKDKAKWRVVVCDAKSPRDGRFIEEIGYYDPLPKQEKLVVKEARLEYWVKNGAQVSEALKSLLRRQKKKQKAKA
;
A
#
# COMPACT_ATOMS: atom_id res chain seq x y z
N MET A 1 -0.33 14.42 14.97
CA MET A 1 0.18 13.05 14.82
C MET A 1 0.54 12.79 13.37
N SER A 2 1.71 12.22 13.13
CA SER A 2 2.13 11.87 11.79
C SER A 2 1.70 10.44 11.47
N VAL A 3 1.01 10.26 10.37
CA VAL A 3 0.53 8.95 9.92
C VAL A 3 1.15 8.67 8.56
N LYS A 4 1.59 7.43 8.36
CA LYS A 4 2.17 6.99 7.09
C LYS A 4 1.41 5.79 6.54
N ILE A 5 1.27 5.77 5.22
CA ILE A 5 0.72 4.63 4.50
C ILE A 5 1.89 3.94 3.81
N ARG A 6 2.11 2.67 4.17
CA ARG A 6 3.24 1.92 3.64
C ARG A 6 2.88 0.46 3.42
N MET A 7 3.74 -0.26 2.72
CA MET A 7 3.56 -1.69 2.51
C MET A 7 4.35 -2.47 3.57
N LYS A 8 3.70 -3.46 4.15
CA LYS A 8 4.33 -4.37 5.12
C LYS A 8 4.41 -5.76 4.52
N ARG A 9 5.59 -6.37 4.61
CA ARG A 9 5.82 -7.70 4.04
C ARG A 9 5.19 -8.78 4.92
N PHE A 10 4.46 -9.68 4.26
CA PHE A 10 3.89 -10.88 4.85
C PHE A 10 4.24 -12.06 3.97
N GLY A 11 3.99 -13.27 4.48
CA GLY A 11 4.22 -14.48 3.72
C GLY A 11 5.54 -15.16 4.04
N THR A 12 5.86 -16.19 3.27
CA THR A 12 7.05 -17.00 3.47
C THR A 12 8.24 -16.42 2.72
N LYS A 13 9.42 -17.01 2.94
CA LYS A 13 10.66 -16.59 2.30
C LYS A 13 10.57 -16.62 0.77
N ASP A 14 9.85 -17.60 0.23
CA ASP A 14 9.75 -17.81 -1.22
C ASP A 14 8.52 -17.17 -1.85
N LYS A 15 7.53 -16.77 -1.04
CA LYS A 15 6.29 -16.16 -1.52
C LYS A 15 5.99 -14.89 -0.73
N ALA A 16 6.72 -13.84 -1.05
CA ALA A 16 6.50 -12.56 -0.40
C ALA A 16 5.17 -11.96 -0.84
N LYS A 17 4.36 -11.58 0.12
CA LYS A 17 3.14 -10.81 -0.11
C LYS A 17 3.24 -9.54 0.70
N TRP A 18 2.64 -8.48 0.19
CA TRP A 18 2.69 -7.18 0.84
C TRP A 18 1.28 -6.71 1.17
N ARG A 19 1.13 -6.07 2.30
CA ARG A 19 -0.12 -5.44 2.69
C ARG A 19 0.07 -3.94 2.78
N VAL A 20 -0.92 -3.19 2.31
CA VAL A 20 -0.92 -1.74 2.40
C VAL A 20 -1.55 -1.37 3.73
N VAL A 21 -0.75 -0.79 4.61
CA VAL A 21 -1.18 -0.49 5.98
C VAL A 21 -0.99 0.98 6.32
N VAL A 22 -1.85 1.46 7.19
CA VAL A 22 -1.75 2.81 7.76
C VAL A 22 -1.16 2.66 9.15
N CYS A 23 -0.08 3.38 9.42
CA CYS A 23 0.58 3.29 10.71
C CYS A 23 1.10 4.64 11.19
N ASP A 24 1.38 4.73 12.47
CA ASP A 24 2.01 5.90 13.06
C ASP A 24 3.44 6.01 12.53
N ALA A 25 3.84 7.21 12.12
CA ALA A 25 5.18 7.45 11.59
C ALA A 25 6.29 7.09 12.57
N LYS A 26 5.99 7.10 13.86
CA LYS A 26 6.94 6.76 14.91
C LYS A 26 6.99 5.26 15.22
N SER A 27 6.05 4.48 14.70
CA SER A 27 6.02 3.04 14.95
C SER A 27 7.17 2.34 14.23
N PRO A 28 7.79 1.33 14.88
CA PRO A 28 8.81 0.53 14.22
C PRO A 28 8.25 -0.16 12.99
N ARG A 29 9.14 -0.50 12.06
CA ARG A 29 8.77 -1.20 10.82
C ARG A 29 7.93 -2.44 11.06
N ASP A 30 8.24 -3.19 12.11
CA ASP A 30 7.53 -4.41 12.47
C ASP A 30 6.47 -4.18 13.54
N GLY A 31 6.15 -2.92 13.83
CA GLY A 31 5.19 -2.56 14.85
C GLY A 31 3.74 -2.67 14.36
N ARG A 32 2.84 -2.33 15.26
CA ARG A 32 1.42 -2.37 14.98
C ARG A 32 1.02 -1.30 13.97
N PHE A 33 0.02 -1.63 13.16
CA PHE A 33 -0.57 -0.67 12.24
C PHE A 33 -1.98 -0.29 12.71
N ILE A 34 -2.46 0.86 12.23
CA ILE A 34 -3.78 1.38 12.59
C ILE A 34 -4.86 0.66 11.80
N GLU A 35 -4.64 0.51 10.50
CA GLU A 35 -5.62 -0.06 9.59
C GLU A 35 -4.94 -0.70 8.39
N GLU A 36 -5.50 -1.80 7.90
CA GLU A 36 -5.08 -2.41 6.63
C GLU A 36 -6.05 -1.97 5.54
N ILE A 37 -5.53 -1.34 4.48
CA ILE A 37 -6.37 -0.78 3.42
C ILE A 37 -6.19 -1.47 2.07
N GLY A 38 -5.32 -2.46 1.99
CA GLY A 38 -5.13 -3.17 0.75
C GLY A 38 -4.01 -4.19 0.81
N TYR A 39 -3.71 -4.78 -0.34
CA TYR A 39 -2.60 -5.73 -0.44
C TYR A 39 -1.96 -5.67 -1.83
N TYR A 40 -0.73 -6.15 -1.92
CA TYR A 40 0.03 -6.20 -3.16
C TYR A 40 0.65 -7.59 -3.30
N ASP A 41 0.43 -8.22 -4.44
CA ASP A 41 0.97 -9.53 -4.75
C ASP A 41 1.85 -9.40 -6.00
N PRO A 42 3.19 -9.48 -5.87
CA PRO A 42 4.10 -9.32 -7.00
C PRO A 42 4.27 -10.62 -7.78
N LEU A 43 3.22 -11.04 -8.47
CA LEU A 43 3.27 -12.25 -9.28
C LEU A 43 4.15 -12.04 -10.53
N PRO A 44 4.92 -13.08 -10.96
CA PRO A 44 5.83 -12.93 -12.09
C PRO A 44 5.17 -12.51 -13.40
N LYS A 45 3.96 -12.97 -13.65
CA LYS A 45 3.25 -12.67 -14.90
C LYS A 45 2.31 -11.49 -14.80
N GLN A 46 1.78 -11.23 -13.63
CA GLN A 46 0.80 -10.17 -13.44
C GLN A 46 0.78 -9.73 -11.98
N GLU A 47 1.33 -8.57 -11.72
CA GLU A 47 1.26 -8.01 -10.37
C GLU A 47 -0.17 -7.59 -10.05
N LYS A 48 -0.58 -7.80 -8.81
CA LYS A 48 -1.92 -7.46 -8.37
C LYS A 48 -1.84 -6.53 -7.17
N LEU A 49 -2.38 -5.34 -7.34
CA LEU A 49 -2.48 -4.36 -6.26
C LEU A 49 -3.95 -4.03 -6.05
N VAL A 50 -4.43 -4.28 -4.84
CA VAL A 50 -5.80 -3.96 -4.45
C VAL A 50 -5.75 -3.01 -3.28
N VAL A 51 -6.37 -1.85 -3.42
CA VAL A 51 -6.42 -0.83 -2.37
C VAL A 51 -7.84 -0.30 -2.26
N LYS A 52 -8.32 -0.16 -1.04
CA LYS A 52 -9.61 0.48 -0.78
C LYS A 52 -9.44 1.98 -0.99
N GLU A 53 -9.84 2.46 -2.16
CA GLU A 53 -9.64 3.86 -2.54
C GLU A 53 -10.27 4.84 -1.58
N ALA A 54 -11.46 4.55 -1.09
CA ALA A 54 -12.16 5.42 -0.15
C ALA A 54 -11.34 5.60 1.14
N ARG A 55 -10.73 4.54 1.64
CA ARG A 55 -9.90 4.61 2.84
C ARG A 55 -8.58 5.30 2.56
N LEU A 56 -7.99 5.04 1.41
CA LEU A 56 -6.76 5.72 1.00
C LEU A 56 -6.97 7.23 0.93
N GLU A 57 -8.05 7.65 0.28
CA GLU A 57 -8.38 9.07 0.17
C GLU A 57 -8.63 9.69 1.54
N TYR A 58 -9.34 8.99 2.41
CA TYR A 58 -9.60 9.45 3.77
C TYR A 58 -8.30 9.78 4.49
N TRP A 59 -7.33 8.84 4.48
CA TRP A 59 -6.08 9.04 5.20
C TRP A 59 -5.20 10.11 4.56
N VAL A 60 -5.13 10.15 3.22
CA VAL A 60 -4.38 11.19 2.50
C VAL A 60 -4.97 12.56 2.79
N LYS A 61 -6.28 12.67 2.79
CA LYS A 61 -6.98 13.91 3.10
C LYS A 61 -6.69 14.40 4.52
N ASN A 62 -6.45 13.48 5.43
CA ASN A 62 -6.12 13.79 6.82
C ASN A 62 -4.61 13.93 7.06
N GLY A 63 -3.81 14.04 6.00
CA GLY A 63 -2.40 14.35 6.11
C GLY A 63 -1.47 13.15 6.14
N ALA A 64 -1.96 11.95 5.87
CA ALA A 64 -1.10 10.76 5.84
C ALA A 64 -0.11 10.85 4.67
N GLN A 65 1.14 10.45 4.92
CA GLN A 65 2.17 10.41 3.90
C GLN A 65 2.24 9.02 3.28
N VAL A 66 2.22 8.97 1.95
CA VAL A 66 2.31 7.70 1.21
C VAL A 66 3.78 7.41 0.89
N SER A 67 4.21 6.15 1.11
CA SER A 67 5.59 5.77 0.81
C SER A 67 5.89 5.87 -0.68
N GLU A 68 7.16 6.11 -1.03
CA GLU A 68 7.57 6.26 -2.43
C GLU A 68 7.28 4.99 -3.25
N ALA A 69 7.55 3.82 -2.68
CA ALA A 69 7.29 2.56 -3.34
C ALA A 69 5.80 2.40 -3.66
N LEU A 70 4.94 2.74 -2.71
CA LEU A 70 3.50 2.65 -2.91
C LEU A 70 3.01 3.68 -3.92
N LYS A 71 3.56 4.89 -3.90
CA LYS A 71 3.23 5.90 -4.91
C LYS A 71 3.51 5.41 -6.32
N SER A 72 4.66 4.78 -6.52
CA SER A 72 5.03 4.24 -7.83
C SER A 72 4.06 3.15 -8.29
N LEU A 73 3.67 2.27 -7.40
CA LEU A 73 2.71 1.21 -7.71
C LEU A 73 1.34 1.77 -8.06
N LEU A 74 0.88 2.77 -7.33
CA LEU A 74 -0.39 3.42 -7.60
C LEU A 74 -0.41 4.11 -8.97
N ARG A 75 0.70 4.74 -9.35
CA ARG A 75 0.82 5.36 -10.66
C ARG A 75 0.75 4.33 -11.77
N ARG A 76 1.44 3.21 -11.63
CA ARG A 76 1.41 2.13 -12.62
C ARG A 76 0.02 1.56 -12.78
N GLN A 77 -0.69 1.37 -11.67
CA GLN A 77 -2.05 0.86 -11.69
C GLN A 77 -3.00 1.81 -12.43
N LYS A 78 -2.89 3.10 -12.18
CA LYS A 78 -3.72 4.10 -12.87
C LYS A 78 -3.46 4.10 -14.37
N LYS A 79 -2.20 3.97 -14.80
CA LYS A 79 -1.85 3.88 -16.21
C LYS A 79 -2.47 2.64 -16.87
N LYS A 80 -2.42 1.50 -16.20
CA LYS A 80 -3.03 0.27 -16.70
C LYS A 80 -4.53 0.40 -16.86
N GLN A 81 -5.19 1.04 -15.90
CA GLN A 81 -6.64 1.26 -15.97
C GLN A 81 -7.00 2.20 -17.12
N LYS A 82 -6.22 3.25 -17.34
CA LYS A 82 -6.45 4.17 -18.48
C LYS A 82 -6.21 3.48 -19.81
N ALA A 83 -5.23 2.58 -19.88
CA ALA A 83 -4.94 1.84 -21.10
C ALA A 83 -6.05 0.86 -21.48
N LYS A 84 -6.84 0.42 -20.52
CA LYS A 84 -7.96 -0.49 -20.76
C LYS A 84 -9.28 0.22 -21.05
N ALA A 85 -9.34 1.50 -20.87
CA ALA A 85 -10.57 2.27 -21.07
C ALA A 85 -10.88 2.55 -22.56
#